data_710b6bbd93d83e332195328792c83f02
#
_entry.id   710b6bbd93d83e332195328792c83f02
#
_cell.length_a   1.000
_cell.length_b   1.000
_cell.length_c   1.000
_cell.angle_alpha   90.00
_cell.angle_beta   90.00
_cell.angle_gamma   90.00
#
_symmetry.space_group_name_H-M   'P 1'
#
loop_
_entity.id
_entity.type
_entity.pdbx_description
1 polymer ?
#
loop_
_entity_poly.entity_id
_entity_poly.type
_entity_poly.pdbx_seq_one_letter_code
_entity_poly.pdbx_strand_id
1 'polypeptide(L)'
;MLWMISAARGPMLVVDASVLFEVVADTADSEPLRQRLLEDPDHVAPHLVDAEVLAVIQVHHRRGVLDRTAADQAVDDLRRWPGERWSHRPLLDRAWELRDNVRAYDALYVALAEALEATLVTLDERLARSPGLRCRVEVPRPR
;
A
#
# COMPACT_ATOMS: atom_id res chain seq x y z
N MET A 1 -12.22 19.50 -6.14
CA MET A 1 -10.77 19.83 -6.12
C MET A 1 -9.85 18.61 -6.27
N LEU A 2 -10.27 17.44 -5.83
CA LEU A 2 -9.54 16.19 -6.12
C LEU A 2 -9.38 15.92 -7.62
N TRP A 3 -10.36 16.30 -8.44
CA TRP A 3 -10.29 16.16 -9.89
C TRP A 3 -9.21 17.03 -10.55
N MET A 4 -8.89 18.19 -10.00
CA MET A 4 -7.82 19.05 -10.52
C MET A 4 -6.43 18.49 -10.22
N ILE A 5 -6.28 17.77 -9.10
CA ILE A 5 -5.03 17.12 -8.71
C ILE A 5 -4.78 15.92 -9.63
N SER A 6 -5.82 15.14 -9.93
CA SER A 6 -5.75 13.99 -10.83
C SER A 6 -5.32 14.38 -12.26
N ALA A 7 -5.83 15.49 -12.77
CA ALA A 7 -5.50 15.95 -14.12
C ALA A 7 -4.07 16.47 -14.28
N ALA A 8 -3.41 16.87 -13.18
CA ALA A 8 -2.07 17.45 -13.19
C ALA A 8 -0.95 16.44 -12.91
N ARG A 9 -1.31 15.23 -12.46
CA ARG A 9 -0.35 14.17 -12.09
C ARG A 9 -0.42 13.03 -13.10
N GLY A 10 0.73 12.40 -13.35
CA GLY A 10 0.80 11.16 -14.09
C GLY A 10 0.12 10.00 -13.36
N PRO A 11 0.26 8.76 -13.87
CA PRO A 11 -0.30 7.58 -13.19
C PRO A 11 0.17 7.49 -11.75
N MET A 12 -0.77 7.22 -10.84
CA MET A 12 -0.49 7.06 -9.41
C MET A 12 -0.72 5.61 -8.98
N LEU A 13 0.09 5.18 -8.03
CA LEU A 13 -0.08 3.90 -7.36
C LEU A 13 -0.48 4.12 -5.90
N VAL A 14 -1.53 3.44 -5.47
CA VAL A 14 -1.80 3.25 -4.05
C VAL A 14 -1.04 1.99 -3.63
N VAL A 15 -0.10 2.14 -2.70
CA VAL A 15 0.81 1.07 -2.29
C VAL A 15 0.29 0.45 -1.00
N ASP A 16 -0.12 -0.82 -1.08
CA ASP A 16 -0.56 -1.57 0.10
C ASP A 16 0.62 -1.88 1.03
N ALA A 17 0.33 -2.00 2.32
CA ALA A 17 1.34 -2.34 3.33
C ALA A 17 2.07 -3.64 3.02
N SER A 18 1.41 -4.62 2.40
CA SER A 18 2.05 -5.88 1.99
C SER A 18 3.22 -5.67 1.02
N VAL A 19 3.08 -4.74 0.08
CA VAL A 19 4.13 -4.38 -0.87
C VAL A 19 5.21 -3.55 -0.18
N LEU A 20 4.81 -2.53 0.55
CA LEU A 20 5.75 -1.61 1.18
C LEU A 20 6.64 -2.31 2.21
N PHE A 21 6.07 -3.25 2.97
CA PHE A 21 6.87 -4.06 3.91
C PHE A 21 8.01 -4.80 3.20
N GLU A 22 7.72 -5.49 2.10
CA GLU A 22 8.76 -6.23 1.37
C GLU A 22 9.88 -5.30 0.90
N VAL A 23 9.54 -4.09 0.47
CA VAL A 23 10.50 -3.10 -0.02
C VAL A 23 11.36 -2.56 1.13
N VAL A 24 10.77 -2.12 2.24
CA VAL A 24 11.53 -1.52 3.36
C VAL A 24 12.29 -2.57 4.15
N ALA A 25 11.81 -3.79 4.23
CA ALA A 25 12.51 -4.89 4.88
C ALA A 25 13.59 -5.54 3.99
N ASP A 26 13.67 -5.11 2.73
CA ASP A 26 14.63 -5.61 1.75
C ASP A 26 14.64 -7.14 1.66
N THR A 27 13.45 -7.72 1.54
CA THR A 27 13.27 -9.16 1.47
C THR A 27 13.78 -9.73 0.15
N ALA A 28 13.82 -11.06 0.03
CA ALA A 28 14.21 -11.73 -1.21
C ALA A 28 13.30 -11.37 -2.40
N ASP A 29 12.05 -10.99 -2.13
CA ASP A 29 11.06 -10.64 -3.15
C ASP A 29 10.99 -9.13 -3.45
N SER A 30 11.86 -8.33 -2.84
CA SER A 30 11.78 -6.87 -2.91
C SER A 30 12.12 -6.28 -4.27
N GLU A 31 13.08 -6.87 -5.00
CA GLU A 31 13.59 -6.25 -6.23
C GLU A 31 12.54 -6.08 -7.33
N PRO A 32 11.72 -7.10 -7.68
CA PRO A 32 10.65 -6.92 -8.66
C PRO A 32 9.64 -5.86 -8.22
N LEU A 33 9.36 -5.77 -6.92
CA LEU A 33 8.45 -4.76 -6.37
C LEU A 33 9.03 -3.36 -6.48
N ARG A 34 10.31 -3.19 -6.17
CA ARG A 34 11.01 -1.90 -6.35
C ARG A 34 10.96 -1.44 -7.80
N GLN A 35 11.24 -2.33 -8.73
CA GLN A 35 11.21 -2.01 -10.15
C GLN A 35 9.80 -1.61 -10.60
N ARG A 36 8.77 -2.33 -10.15
CA ARG A 36 7.39 -1.98 -10.46
C ARG A 36 7.03 -0.58 -9.93
N LEU A 37 7.44 -0.26 -8.71
CA LEU A 37 7.17 1.06 -8.13
C LEU A 37 7.91 2.19 -8.86
N LEU A 38 9.09 1.92 -9.43
CA LEU A 38 9.84 2.91 -10.19
C LEU A 38 9.20 3.26 -11.53
N GLU A 39 8.41 2.37 -12.11
CA GLU A 39 7.72 2.62 -13.38
C GLU A 39 6.68 3.75 -13.26
N ASP A 40 6.02 3.85 -12.11
CA ASP A 40 5.04 4.88 -11.81
C ASP A 40 5.40 5.51 -10.46
N PRO A 41 6.26 6.54 -10.43
CA PRO A 41 6.88 7.01 -9.20
C PRO A 41 5.97 7.81 -8.26
N ASP A 42 4.75 8.14 -8.68
CA ASP A 42 3.77 8.81 -7.81
C ASP A 42 3.08 7.79 -6.92
N HIS A 43 3.48 7.75 -5.65
CA HIS A 43 2.96 6.79 -4.68
C HIS A 43 2.16 7.48 -3.59
N VAL A 44 1.04 6.86 -3.22
CA VAL A 44 0.19 7.31 -2.12
C VAL A 44 -0.27 6.12 -1.28
N ALA A 45 -0.68 6.36 -0.07
CA ALA A 45 -1.30 5.35 0.80
C ALA A 45 -2.15 6.04 1.87
N PRO A 46 -3.11 5.34 2.48
CA PRO A 46 -3.74 5.85 3.69
C PRO A 46 -2.71 5.98 4.82
N HIS A 47 -2.95 6.86 5.79
CA HIS A 47 -2.10 6.96 6.99
C HIS A 47 -1.87 5.60 7.67
N LEU A 48 -2.83 4.71 7.55
CA LEU A 48 -2.78 3.35 8.07
C LEU A 48 -1.51 2.58 7.64
N VAL A 49 -0.92 2.90 6.49
CA VAL A 49 0.23 2.17 5.96
C VAL A 49 1.39 2.13 6.94
N ASP A 50 1.67 3.23 7.61
CA ASP A 50 2.77 3.30 8.57
C ASP A 50 2.54 2.36 9.75
N ALA A 51 1.32 2.33 10.28
CA ALA A 51 0.96 1.45 11.40
C ALA A 51 1.02 -0.02 11.00
N GLU A 52 0.50 -0.36 9.84
CA GLU A 52 0.48 -1.74 9.38
C GLU A 52 1.90 -2.27 9.09
N VAL A 53 2.72 -1.50 8.39
CA VAL A 53 4.10 -1.90 8.09
C VAL A 53 4.92 -2.01 9.38
N LEU A 54 4.78 -1.06 10.30
CA LEU A 54 5.45 -1.12 11.60
C LEU A 54 5.09 -2.39 12.36
N ALA A 55 3.81 -2.77 12.35
CA ALA A 55 3.35 -3.99 13.02
C ALA A 55 3.97 -5.25 12.40
N VAL A 56 4.08 -5.32 11.08
CA VAL A 56 4.70 -6.47 10.38
C VAL A 56 6.20 -6.54 10.67
N ILE A 57 6.90 -5.41 10.67
CA ILE A 57 8.33 -5.35 11.05
C ILE A 57 8.50 -5.90 12.47
N GLN A 58 7.66 -5.47 13.41
CA GLN A 58 7.72 -5.93 14.80
C GLN A 58 7.53 -7.45 14.90
N VAL A 59 6.56 -8.02 14.21
CA VAL A 59 6.31 -9.47 14.21
C VAL A 59 7.53 -10.23 13.67
N HIS A 60 8.10 -9.79 12.55
CA HIS A 60 9.27 -10.43 11.96
C HIS A 60 10.51 -10.32 12.84
N HIS A 61 10.67 -9.19 13.52
CA HIS A 61 11.75 -9.02 14.49
C HIS A 61 11.59 -9.97 15.69
N ARG A 62 10.40 -10.06 16.25
CA ARG A 62 10.13 -10.97 17.40
C ARG A 62 10.34 -12.43 17.04
N ARG A 63 10.06 -12.81 15.80
CA ARG A 63 10.26 -14.18 15.32
C ARG A 63 11.70 -14.48 14.88
N GLY A 64 12.60 -13.50 14.99
CA GLY A 64 14.00 -13.65 14.59
C GLY A 64 14.23 -13.66 13.07
N VAL A 65 13.24 -13.32 12.26
CA VAL A 65 13.39 -13.21 10.79
C VAL A 65 14.18 -11.95 10.44
N LEU A 66 13.93 -10.85 11.14
CA LEU A 66 14.68 -9.62 11.04
C LEU A 66 15.49 -9.44 12.33
N ASP A 67 16.82 -9.36 12.21
CA ASP A 67 17.63 -8.99 13.34
C ASP A 67 17.42 -7.50 13.69
N ARG A 68 18.01 -7.04 14.78
CA ARG A 68 17.84 -5.67 15.25
C ARG A 68 18.25 -4.64 14.20
N THR A 69 19.39 -4.85 13.58
CA THR A 69 19.93 -3.91 12.57
C THR A 69 19.00 -3.83 11.36
N ALA A 70 18.53 -4.98 10.86
CA ALA A 70 17.60 -5.02 9.73
C ALA A 70 16.24 -4.40 10.07
N ALA A 71 15.73 -4.66 11.28
CA ALA A 71 14.46 -4.09 11.72
C ALA A 71 14.56 -2.57 11.89
N ASP A 72 15.62 -2.07 12.52
CA ASP A 72 15.85 -0.63 12.68
C ASP A 72 15.96 0.07 11.31
N GLN A 73 16.67 -0.56 10.37
CA GLN A 73 16.79 -0.03 9.01
C GLN A 73 15.45 0.00 8.29
N ALA A 74 14.63 -1.05 8.44
CA ALA A 74 13.31 -1.10 7.83
C ALA A 74 12.39 0.02 8.35
N VAL A 75 12.43 0.30 9.66
CA VAL A 75 11.67 1.41 10.24
C VAL A 75 12.17 2.76 9.71
N ASP A 76 13.48 2.92 9.57
CA ASP A 76 14.07 4.15 9.03
C ASP A 76 13.65 4.36 7.56
N ASP A 77 13.69 3.30 6.76
CA ASP A 77 13.26 3.34 5.36
C ASP A 77 11.76 3.61 5.23
N LEU A 78 10.94 3.05 6.12
CA LEU A 78 9.51 3.35 6.16
C LEU A 78 9.26 4.84 6.41
N ARG A 79 9.96 5.42 7.39
CA ARG A 79 9.84 6.85 7.70
C ARG A 79 10.24 7.72 6.50
N ARG A 80 11.24 7.30 5.73
CA ARG A 80 11.76 8.04 4.58
C ARG A 80 11.04 7.75 3.27
N TRP A 81 10.15 6.76 3.25
CA TRP A 81 9.40 6.48 2.04
C TRP A 81 8.66 7.73 1.58
N PRO A 82 8.88 8.20 0.34
CA PRO A 82 8.36 9.49 -0.12
C PRO A 82 6.89 9.45 -0.50
N GLY A 83 6.22 8.31 -0.42
CA GLY A 83 4.80 8.19 -0.70
C GLY A 83 3.96 9.12 0.18
N GLU A 84 2.96 9.74 -0.43
CA GLU A 84 2.06 10.65 0.26
C GLU A 84 1.08 9.86 1.13
N ARG A 85 0.85 10.31 2.38
CA ARG A 85 -0.11 9.69 3.31
C ARG A 85 -1.39 10.50 3.33
N TRP A 86 -2.52 9.81 3.20
CA TRP A 86 -3.84 10.45 3.12
C TRP A 86 -4.70 10.12 4.34
N SER A 87 -5.53 11.08 4.76
CA SER A 87 -6.46 10.92 5.87
C SER A 87 -7.54 9.89 5.54
N HIS A 88 -7.96 9.14 6.56
CA HIS A 88 -9.02 8.14 6.44
C HIS A 88 -10.42 8.75 6.33
N ARG A 89 -10.65 9.93 6.91
CA ARG A 89 -12.00 10.49 7.01
C ARG A 89 -12.75 10.59 5.68
N PRO A 90 -12.16 11.11 4.61
CA PRO A 90 -12.85 11.19 3.32
C PRO A 90 -13.13 9.81 2.69
N LEU A 91 -12.50 8.76 3.20
CA LEU A 91 -12.59 7.40 2.65
C LEU A 91 -13.62 6.54 3.38
N LEU A 92 -14.13 7.00 4.54
CA LEU A 92 -14.93 6.14 5.42
C LEU A 92 -16.25 5.68 4.78
N ASP A 93 -16.94 6.55 4.07
CA ASP A 93 -18.22 6.20 3.47
C ASP A 93 -18.06 5.08 2.43
N ARG A 94 -17.09 5.24 1.52
CA ARG A 94 -16.86 4.21 0.50
C ARG A 94 -16.31 2.92 1.12
N ALA A 95 -15.42 3.02 2.09
CA ALA A 95 -14.91 1.83 2.79
C ALA A 95 -16.04 1.07 3.48
N TRP A 96 -16.98 1.77 4.08
CA TRP A 96 -18.15 1.15 4.72
C TRP A 96 -19.09 0.47 3.71
N GLU A 97 -19.26 1.05 2.52
CA GLU A 97 -20.02 0.41 1.44
C GLU A 97 -19.43 -0.96 1.04
N LEU A 98 -18.12 -1.12 1.16
CA LEU A 98 -17.42 -2.36 0.81
C LEU A 98 -17.42 -3.42 1.92
N ARG A 99 -18.01 -3.15 3.08
CA ARG A 99 -17.90 -3.97 4.31
C ARG A 99 -18.24 -5.44 4.16
N ASP A 100 -19.14 -5.79 3.26
CA ASP A 100 -19.56 -7.17 3.07
C ASP A 100 -18.58 -8.00 2.23
N ASN A 101 -17.68 -7.33 1.50
CA ASN A 101 -16.78 -7.96 0.55
C ASN A 101 -15.31 -7.77 0.89
N VAL A 102 -14.96 -6.71 1.64
CA VAL A 102 -13.58 -6.29 1.88
C VAL A 102 -13.42 -5.94 3.36
N ARG A 103 -12.30 -6.36 3.96
CA ARG A 103 -11.96 -5.97 5.34
C ARG A 103 -11.81 -4.45 5.43
N ALA A 104 -12.13 -3.88 6.60
CA ALA A 104 -12.14 -2.44 6.80
C ALA A 104 -10.80 -1.76 6.42
N TYR A 105 -9.68 -2.34 6.83
CA TYR A 105 -8.36 -1.77 6.52
C TYR A 105 -8.07 -1.81 5.02
N ASP A 106 -8.32 -2.95 4.37
CA ASP A 106 -8.13 -3.09 2.93
C ASP A 106 -9.07 -2.15 2.16
N ALA A 107 -10.28 -1.97 2.66
CA ALA A 107 -11.27 -1.07 2.06
C ALA A 107 -10.79 0.40 2.03
N LEU A 108 -9.97 0.82 2.99
CA LEU A 108 -9.39 2.16 2.97
C LEU A 108 -8.41 2.34 1.80
N TYR A 109 -7.62 1.34 1.48
CA TYR A 109 -6.74 1.37 0.30
C TYR A 109 -7.55 1.40 -0.99
N VAL A 110 -8.59 0.58 -1.08
CA VAL A 110 -9.48 0.56 -2.25
C VAL A 110 -10.16 1.91 -2.43
N ALA A 111 -10.74 2.46 -1.37
CA ALA A 111 -11.42 3.75 -1.42
C ALA A 111 -10.48 4.88 -1.87
N LEU A 112 -9.24 4.87 -1.40
CA LEU A 112 -8.24 5.85 -1.82
C LEU A 112 -7.91 5.69 -3.31
N ALA A 113 -7.69 4.47 -3.78
CA ALA A 113 -7.39 4.21 -5.19
C ALA A 113 -8.55 4.65 -6.09
N GLU A 114 -9.78 4.39 -5.68
CA GLU A 114 -10.97 4.84 -6.43
C GLU A 114 -11.08 6.36 -6.46
N ALA A 115 -10.87 7.02 -5.31
CA ALA A 115 -10.97 8.48 -5.22
C ALA A 115 -9.93 9.21 -6.07
N LEU A 116 -8.74 8.64 -6.24
CA LEU A 116 -7.64 9.22 -7.00
C LEU A 116 -7.52 8.66 -8.42
N GLU A 117 -8.41 7.74 -8.81
CA GLU A 117 -8.31 7.03 -10.08
C GLU A 117 -6.93 6.38 -10.26
N ALA A 118 -6.39 5.83 -9.15
CA ALA A 118 -5.09 5.19 -9.08
C ALA A 118 -5.23 3.67 -9.16
N THR A 119 -4.12 3.00 -9.46
CA THR A 119 -4.01 1.54 -9.36
C THR A 119 -3.59 1.15 -7.96
N LEU A 120 -4.30 0.23 -7.35
CA LEU A 120 -3.90 -0.38 -6.07
C LEU A 120 -2.91 -1.52 -6.34
N VAL A 121 -1.72 -1.42 -5.76
CA VAL A 121 -0.70 -2.47 -5.83
C VAL A 121 -0.66 -3.20 -4.49
N THR A 122 -0.93 -4.49 -4.51
CA THR A 122 -1.01 -5.34 -3.32
C THR A 122 -0.45 -6.74 -3.62
N LEU A 123 -0.02 -7.45 -2.60
CA LEU A 123 0.33 -8.88 -2.71
C LEU A 123 -0.85 -9.79 -2.36
N ASP A 124 -1.98 -9.24 -1.96
CA ASP A 124 -3.17 -9.99 -1.57
C ASP A 124 -4.07 -10.29 -2.78
N GLU A 125 -3.95 -11.51 -3.30
CA GLU A 125 -4.76 -11.97 -4.42
C GLU A 125 -6.26 -12.05 -4.08
N ARG A 126 -6.61 -12.25 -2.82
CA ARG A 126 -8.02 -12.27 -2.38
C ARG A 126 -8.63 -10.90 -2.51
N LEU A 127 -7.89 -9.87 -2.14
CA LEU A 127 -8.33 -8.48 -2.33
C LEU A 127 -8.54 -8.18 -3.81
N ALA A 128 -7.61 -8.58 -4.65
CA ALA A 128 -7.70 -8.37 -6.10
C ALA A 128 -8.96 -9.01 -6.73
N ARG A 129 -9.46 -10.09 -6.13
CA ARG A 129 -10.65 -10.81 -6.62
C ARG A 129 -11.94 -10.41 -5.92
N SER A 130 -11.89 -9.49 -4.98
CA SER A 130 -13.07 -9.06 -4.24
C SER A 130 -14.09 -8.39 -5.17
N PRO A 131 -15.38 -8.69 -5.04
CA PRO A 131 -16.40 -8.04 -5.85
C PRO A 131 -16.65 -6.59 -5.41
N GLY A 132 -17.15 -5.78 -6.34
CA GLY A 132 -17.58 -4.41 -6.05
C GLY A 132 -16.48 -3.36 -6.10
N LEU A 133 -15.23 -3.71 -6.41
CA LEU A 133 -14.14 -2.75 -6.56
C LEU A 133 -14.29 -1.96 -7.86
N ARG A 134 -14.03 -0.65 -7.80
CA ARG A 134 -14.08 0.27 -8.96
C ARG A 134 -12.70 0.76 -9.36
N CYS A 135 -11.64 0.30 -8.70
CA CYS A 135 -10.27 0.60 -9.08
C CYS A 135 -9.62 -0.62 -9.71
N ARG A 136 -8.57 -0.38 -10.47
CA ARG A 136 -7.67 -1.45 -10.92
C ARG A 136 -6.86 -1.93 -9.73
N VAL A 137 -6.75 -3.24 -9.57
CA VAL A 137 -5.88 -3.87 -8.57
C VAL A 137 -4.83 -4.70 -9.31
N GLU A 138 -3.58 -4.45 -8.99
CA GLU A 138 -2.45 -5.16 -9.55
C GLU A 138 -1.76 -5.95 -8.46
N VAL A 139 -1.51 -7.24 -8.72
CA VAL A 139 -0.70 -8.11 -7.86
C VAL A 139 0.60 -8.39 -8.58
N PRO A 140 1.71 -7.69 -8.23
CA PRO A 140 2.99 -7.96 -8.85
C PRO A 140 3.45 -9.37 -8.50
N ARG A 141 3.93 -10.11 -9.50
CA ARG A 141 4.46 -11.46 -9.29
C ARG A 141 5.98 -11.43 -9.36
N PRO A 142 6.69 -12.13 -8.45
CA PRO A 142 8.11 -12.35 -8.63
C PRO A 142 8.33 -13.11 -9.94
N ARG A 143 9.31 -12.68 -10.69
CA ARG A 143 9.73 -13.40 -11.91
C ARG A 143 10.51 -14.64 -11.56
#